data_6b8bfbc4a3f87aa6a95d3fb33f9383f8
#
_entry.id   6b8bfbc4a3f87aa6a95d3fb33f9383f8
#
_cell.length_a   1.000
_cell.length_b   1.000
_cell.length_c   1.000
_cell.angle_alpha   90.00
_cell.angle_beta   90.00
_cell.angle_gamma   90.00
#
_symmetry.space_group_name_H-M   'P 1'
#
loop_
_entity.id
_entity.type
_entity.pdbx_description
1 polymer ?
#
loop_
_entity_poly.entity_id
_entity_poly.type
_entity_poly.pdbx_seq_one_letter_code
_entity_poly.pdbx_strand_id
1 'polypeptide(L)'
;MDESQIQELRRARLADAVKKLCAGNVTSFGRLLGYSGGAFVRQMLLGNRAISDKTVRRIEGLRGMQGWFSPAATHAVHEPAADYDFGAGPDVYQLYPVELRMRPGLIGYTVWPDESDEDAPLSLHKHWLARRGYVPGQLLALRVRSAGMEPSLHLGDVVVINTADAALRDGQVFAINFYGDLLLRRVQREGSGWWLVADNPDQARFPRKACAGPDCVPIGRLVFKQSEAI
;
A
#
# COMPACT_ATOMS: atom_id res chain seq x y z
N MET A 1 13.72 -27.67 -13.44
CA MET A 1 12.90 -28.06 -12.28
C MET A 1 11.69 -28.80 -12.80
N ASP A 2 11.47 -29.99 -12.27
CA ASP A 2 10.29 -30.80 -12.60
C ASP A 2 9.03 -30.17 -11.96
N GLU A 3 7.85 -30.40 -12.57
CA GLU A 3 6.55 -29.89 -12.11
C GLU A 3 6.28 -30.21 -10.64
N SER A 4 6.70 -31.39 -10.18
CA SER A 4 6.60 -31.83 -8.79
C SER A 4 7.41 -30.95 -7.84
N GLN A 5 8.64 -30.59 -8.21
CA GLN A 5 9.52 -29.71 -7.43
C GLN A 5 8.95 -28.29 -7.36
N ILE A 6 8.34 -27.82 -8.45
CA ILE A 6 7.67 -26.51 -8.50
C ILE A 6 6.49 -26.48 -7.52
N GLN A 7 5.67 -27.52 -7.50
CA GLN A 7 4.51 -27.62 -6.61
C GLN A 7 4.91 -27.75 -5.14
N GLU A 8 6.01 -28.42 -4.84
CA GLU A 8 6.54 -28.54 -3.48
C GLU A 8 7.07 -27.18 -2.97
N LEU A 9 7.83 -26.46 -3.80
CA LEU A 9 8.27 -25.11 -3.51
C LEU A 9 7.09 -24.17 -3.27
N ARG A 10 6.07 -24.21 -4.16
CA ARG A 10 4.87 -23.40 -4.02
C ARG A 10 4.10 -23.70 -2.73
N ARG A 11 4.08 -24.95 -2.29
CA ARG A 11 3.42 -25.38 -1.05
C ARG A 11 4.14 -24.82 0.19
N ALA A 12 5.47 -24.94 0.22
CA ALA A 12 6.28 -24.36 1.29
C ALA A 12 6.07 -22.84 1.38
N ARG A 13 6.14 -22.13 0.24
CA ARG A 13 5.90 -20.70 0.17
C ARG A 13 4.48 -20.28 0.56
N LEU A 14 3.47 -21.10 0.24
CA LEU A 14 2.09 -20.87 0.67
C LEU A 14 1.96 -20.99 2.19
N ALA A 15 2.60 -21.98 2.80
CA ALA A 15 2.59 -22.13 4.26
C ALA A 15 3.22 -20.91 4.97
N ASP A 16 4.35 -20.43 4.46
CA ASP A 16 5.02 -19.24 4.98
C ASP A 16 4.17 -17.98 4.78
N ALA A 17 3.48 -17.85 3.65
CA ALA A 17 2.56 -16.74 3.39
C ALA A 17 1.40 -16.71 4.38
N VAL A 18 0.79 -17.88 4.67
CA VAL A 18 -0.26 -18.00 5.68
C VAL A 18 0.23 -17.62 7.08
N LYS A 19 1.45 -18.03 7.42
CA LYS A 19 2.08 -17.68 8.70
C LYS A 19 2.37 -16.19 8.81
N LYS A 20 2.94 -15.60 7.76
CA LYS A 20 3.33 -14.18 7.70
C LYS A 20 2.12 -13.25 7.74
N LEU A 21 1.11 -13.49 6.90
CA LEU A 21 -0.01 -12.57 6.72
C LEU A 21 -1.16 -12.77 7.70
N CYS A 22 -1.31 -13.98 8.24
CA CYS A 22 -2.46 -14.36 9.07
C CYS A 22 -2.09 -15.14 10.31
N ALA A 23 -0.82 -15.08 10.78
CA ALA A 23 -0.34 -15.81 11.96
C ALA A 23 -0.73 -17.30 11.95
N GLY A 24 -0.74 -17.94 10.76
CA GLY A 24 -1.11 -19.35 10.60
C GLY A 24 -2.62 -19.61 10.44
N ASN A 25 -3.47 -18.60 10.51
CA ASN A 25 -4.91 -18.77 10.36
C ASN A 25 -5.31 -18.94 8.89
N VAL A 26 -5.50 -20.20 8.48
CA VAL A 26 -5.84 -20.59 7.10
C VAL A 26 -7.19 -20.03 6.64
N THR A 27 -8.15 -19.87 7.55
CA THR A 27 -9.48 -19.33 7.23
C THR A 27 -9.41 -17.84 6.92
N SER A 28 -8.67 -17.09 7.72
CA SER A 28 -8.41 -15.66 7.49
C SER A 28 -7.65 -15.42 6.19
N PHE A 29 -6.65 -16.27 5.91
CA PHE A 29 -5.89 -16.21 4.68
C PHE A 29 -6.75 -16.54 3.45
N GLY A 30 -7.64 -17.53 3.56
CA GLY A 30 -8.59 -17.85 2.49
C GLY A 30 -9.51 -16.67 2.16
N ARG A 31 -10.01 -15.99 3.19
CA ARG A 31 -10.83 -14.77 3.00
C ARG A 31 -10.03 -13.63 2.39
N LEU A 32 -8.77 -13.46 2.78
CA LEU A 32 -7.86 -12.47 2.20
C LEU A 32 -7.66 -12.70 0.69
N LEU A 33 -7.67 -13.97 0.26
CA LEU A 33 -7.61 -14.34 -1.15
C LEU A 33 -8.98 -14.32 -1.86
N GLY A 34 -10.05 -13.84 -1.19
CA GLY A 34 -11.40 -13.77 -1.77
C GLY A 34 -12.13 -15.12 -1.84
N TYR A 35 -11.70 -16.12 -1.06
CA TYR A 35 -12.45 -17.36 -0.88
C TYR A 35 -13.43 -17.24 0.28
N SER A 36 -14.53 -18.03 0.26
CA SER A 36 -15.53 -18.04 1.32
C SER A 36 -14.97 -18.54 2.69
N GLY A 37 -13.81 -19.22 2.68
CA GLY A 37 -13.15 -19.75 3.87
C GLY A 37 -11.82 -20.42 3.58
N GLY A 38 -11.25 -21.11 4.58
CA GLY A 38 -9.93 -21.73 4.52
C GLY A 38 -9.86 -23.10 3.83
N ALA A 39 -10.99 -23.70 3.43
CA ALA A 39 -11.02 -25.07 2.88
C ALA A 39 -10.12 -25.21 1.65
N PHE A 40 -10.20 -24.26 0.74
CA PHE A 40 -9.44 -24.25 -0.51
C PHE A 40 -7.92 -24.14 -0.25
N VAL A 41 -7.52 -23.25 0.66
CA VAL A 41 -6.12 -23.06 1.06
C VAL A 41 -5.59 -24.31 1.77
N ARG A 42 -6.41 -24.94 2.61
CA ARG A 42 -6.04 -26.17 3.31
C ARG A 42 -5.78 -27.33 2.34
N GLN A 43 -6.59 -27.49 1.28
CA GLN A 43 -6.36 -28.51 0.25
C GLN A 43 -5.04 -28.28 -0.51
N MET A 44 -4.68 -27.01 -0.78
CA MET A 44 -3.40 -26.68 -1.42
C MET A 44 -2.21 -26.97 -0.47
N LEU A 45 -2.32 -26.66 0.81
CA LEU A 45 -1.29 -26.95 1.82
C LEU A 45 -1.08 -28.45 2.02
N LEU A 46 -2.15 -29.25 1.97
CA LEU A 46 -2.07 -30.72 2.08
C LEU A 46 -1.60 -31.41 0.79
N GLY A 47 -1.44 -30.65 -0.30
CA GLY A 47 -1.03 -31.22 -1.59
C GLY A 47 -2.16 -31.90 -2.38
N ASN A 48 -3.38 -31.90 -1.86
CA ASN A 48 -4.56 -32.45 -2.55
C ASN A 48 -5.04 -31.59 -3.72
N ARG A 49 -4.45 -30.40 -3.86
CA ARG A 49 -4.73 -29.46 -4.96
C ARG A 49 -3.48 -28.72 -5.38
N ALA A 50 -3.23 -28.66 -6.67
CA ALA A 50 -2.11 -27.90 -7.24
C ALA A 50 -2.31 -26.39 -7.02
N ILE A 51 -1.21 -25.68 -6.76
CA ILE A 51 -1.16 -24.23 -6.64
C ILE A 51 -0.95 -23.66 -8.04
N SER A 52 -2.02 -23.13 -8.63
CA SER A 52 -2.00 -22.56 -9.98
C SER A 52 -1.29 -21.21 -10.02
N ASP A 53 -0.80 -20.83 -11.22
CA ASP A 53 -0.20 -19.49 -11.44
C ASP A 53 -1.17 -18.35 -11.10
N LYS A 54 -2.47 -18.56 -11.29
CA LYS A 54 -3.50 -17.61 -10.88
C LYS A 54 -3.49 -17.40 -9.36
N THR A 55 -3.30 -18.47 -8.58
CA THR A 55 -3.21 -18.39 -7.12
C THR A 55 -1.90 -17.70 -6.70
N VAL A 56 -0.78 -18.04 -7.37
CA VAL A 56 0.52 -17.41 -7.17
C VAL A 56 0.41 -15.90 -7.38
N ARG A 57 -0.06 -15.45 -8.55
CA ARG A 57 -0.24 -14.02 -8.85
C ARG A 57 -1.16 -13.31 -7.86
N ARG A 58 -2.23 -13.98 -7.41
CA ARG A 58 -3.15 -13.41 -6.41
C ARG A 58 -2.47 -13.20 -5.05
N ILE A 59 -1.58 -14.11 -4.63
CA ILE A 59 -0.81 -13.97 -3.39
C ILE A 59 0.27 -12.90 -3.57
N GLU A 60 0.98 -12.89 -4.69
CA GLU A 60 2.02 -11.90 -4.98
C GLU A 60 1.48 -10.49 -5.16
N GLY A 61 0.20 -10.35 -5.53
CA GLY A 61 -0.52 -9.08 -5.53
C GLY A 61 -0.86 -8.55 -4.13
N LEU A 62 -0.69 -9.37 -3.08
CA LEU A 62 -0.83 -8.89 -1.70
C LEU A 62 0.40 -8.10 -1.28
N ARG A 63 0.18 -7.08 -0.45
CA ARG A 63 1.24 -6.21 0.04
C ARG A 63 2.38 -6.98 0.70
N GLY A 64 3.62 -6.74 0.23
CA GLY A 64 4.83 -7.39 0.74
C GLY A 64 4.99 -8.86 0.33
N MET A 65 4.25 -9.30 -0.72
CA MET A 65 4.32 -10.65 -1.26
C MET A 65 4.79 -10.71 -2.72
N GLN A 66 5.20 -9.59 -3.30
CA GLN A 66 5.75 -9.54 -4.66
C GLN A 66 6.98 -10.43 -4.79
N GLY A 67 7.01 -11.28 -5.82
CA GLY A 67 8.09 -12.24 -6.02
C GLY A 67 8.19 -13.35 -4.96
N TRP A 68 7.18 -13.52 -4.11
CA TRP A 68 7.19 -14.46 -2.99
C TRP A 68 7.43 -15.92 -3.41
N PHE A 69 6.99 -16.31 -4.59
CA PHE A 69 7.17 -17.64 -5.14
C PHE A 69 8.41 -17.78 -6.04
N SER A 70 9.19 -16.73 -6.23
CA SER A 70 10.43 -16.78 -7.00
C SER A 70 11.50 -17.64 -6.31
N PRO A 71 12.27 -18.45 -7.04
CA PRO A 71 13.30 -19.33 -6.47
C PRO A 71 14.43 -18.60 -5.74
N ALA A 72 14.61 -17.30 -6.04
CA ALA A 72 15.68 -16.46 -5.49
C ALA A 72 15.34 -15.79 -4.14
N ALA A 73 14.14 -15.96 -3.61
CA ALA A 73 13.74 -15.35 -2.35
C ALA A 73 14.08 -16.22 -1.14
N THR A 74 15.36 -16.29 -0.77
CA THR A 74 15.78 -16.69 0.58
C THR A 74 15.46 -15.55 1.53
N HIS A 75 14.46 -15.73 2.39
CA HIS A 75 14.10 -14.73 3.39
C HIS A 75 15.08 -14.67 4.53
N ALA A 76 16.04 -13.75 4.44
CA ALA A 76 16.59 -13.16 5.64
C ALA A 76 15.55 -12.22 6.26
N VAL A 77 15.32 -12.37 7.56
CA VAL A 77 14.63 -11.36 8.37
C VAL A 77 15.41 -10.07 8.16
N HIS A 78 14.80 -9.08 7.51
CA HIS A 78 15.50 -7.86 7.14
C HIS A 78 15.16 -6.76 8.09
N GLU A 79 16.14 -6.38 8.90
CA GLU A 79 16.21 -5.07 9.54
C GLU A 79 16.29 -3.97 8.48
N PRO A 80 15.72 -2.78 8.74
CA PRO A 80 15.60 -1.74 7.72
C PRO A 80 16.91 -0.97 7.55
N ALA A 81 17.83 -1.50 6.80
CA ALA A 81 18.93 -0.77 6.16
C ALA A 81 19.61 -1.67 5.14
N ALA A 82 18.91 -2.03 4.08
CA ALA A 82 19.57 -2.67 2.97
C ALA A 82 19.69 -1.71 1.81
N ASP A 83 20.91 -1.60 1.32
CA ASP A 83 21.19 -1.17 -0.03
C ASP A 83 20.24 -1.89 -0.99
N TYR A 84 19.20 -1.19 -1.44
CA TYR A 84 18.44 -1.63 -2.57
C TYR A 84 19.34 -1.52 -3.80
N ASP A 85 19.93 -2.65 -4.19
CA ASP A 85 20.58 -2.79 -5.48
C ASP A 85 19.50 -2.56 -6.56
N PHE A 86 19.44 -1.36 -7.07
CA PHE A 86 18.62 -0.96 -8.21
C PHE A 86 19.11 -1.57 -9.53
N GLY A 87 19.74 -2.74 -9.54
CA GLY A 87 20.24 -3.53 -10.66
C GLY A 87 20.11 -2.94 -12.08
N ALA A 88 20.74 -3.51 -13.07
CA ALA A 88 20.86 -3.03 -14.47
C ALA A 88 19.56 -2.92 -15.28
N GLY A 89 18.41 -2.63 -14.63
CA GLY A 89 17.12 -2.33 -15.26
C GLY A 89 16.96 -0.82 -15.56
N PRO A 90 15.87 -0.39 -16.20
CA PRO A 90 15.61 1.01 -16.50
C PRO A 90 15.75 1.88 -15.25
N ASP A 91 16.32 3.09 -15.40
CA ASP A 91 16.61 4.03 -14.29
C ASP A 91 15.37 4.56 -13.56
N VAL A 92 14.21 4.00 -13.86
CA VAL A 92 12.93 4.40 -13.30
C VAL A 92 12.23 3.22 -12.62
N TYR A 93 11.52 3.53 -11.55
CA TYR A 93 10.56 2.66 -10.90
C TYR A 93 9.15 3.10 -11.31
N GLN A 94 8.34 2.17 -11.80
CA GLN A 94 6.95 2.45 -12.18
C GLN A 94 6.02 2.19 -11.02
N LEU A 95 5.26 3.20 -10.65
CA LEU A 95 4.29 3.15 -9.57
C LEU A 95 2.89 3.38 -10.14
N TYR A 96 2.05 2.34 -10.10
CA TYR A 96 0.68 2.41 -10.60
C TYR A 96 -0.23 3.06 -9.56
N PRO A 97 -1.15 3.95 -9.98
CA PRO A 97 -2.19 4.46 -9.09
C PRO A 97 -3.04 3.33 -8.50
N VAL A 98 -3.40 3.49 -7.24
CA VAL A 98 -4.21 2.51 -6.51
C VAL A 98 -5.34 3.20 -5.76
N GLU A 99 -6.42 2.46 -5.55
CA GLU A 99 -7.52 2.85 -4.67
C GLU A 99 -7.32 2.22 -3.28
N LEU A 100 -7.44 3.04 -2.25
CA LEU A 100 -7.44 2.56 -0.88
C LEU A 100 -8.86 2.42 -0.38
N ARG A 101 -9.26 1.19 -0.06
CA ARG A 101 -10.55 0.93 0.60
C ARG A 101 -10.32 0.74 2.08
N MET A 102 -10.89 1.64 2.86
CA MET A 102 -10.82 1.61 4.31
C MET A 102 -11.74 0.50 4.84
N ARG A 103 -11.36 -0.10 5.97
CA ARG A 103 -12.20 -1.05 6.68
C ARG A 103 -12.81 -0.34 7.89
N PRO A 104 -14.13 -0.23 7.97
CA PRO A 104 -14.79 0.33 9.15
C PRO A 104 -14.43 -0.48 10.40
N GLY A 105 -14.04 0.20 11.48
CA GLY A 105 -13.73 -0.42 12.77
C GLY A 105 -12.44 -1.24 12.85
N LEU A 106 -11.59 -1.21 11.80
CA LEU A 106 -10.27 -1.85 11.79
C LEU A 106 -9.19 -0.83 11.42
N ILE A 107 -8.08 -0.88 12.16
CA ILE A 107 -6.85 -0.16 11.78
C ILE A 107 -6.31 -0.83 10.51
N GLY A 108 -6.57 -0.23 9.34
CA GLY A 108 -6.03 -0.74 8.09
C GLY A 108 -6.81 -0.34 6.85
N TYR A 109 -6.21 -0.63 5.73
CA TYR A 109 -6.78 -0.41 4.40
C TYR A 109 -6.43 -1.61 3.49
N THR A 110 -7.22 -1.80 2.45
CA THR A 110 -6.89 -2.72 1.35
C THR A 110 -6.54 -1.90 0.12
N VAL A 111 -5.53 -2.36 -0.61
CA VAL A 111 -5.08 -1.73 -1.85
C VAL A 111 -5.73 -2.43 -3.03
N TRP A 112 -6.40 -1.68 -3.88
CA TRP A 112 -7.01 -2.13 -5.13
C TRP A 112 -6.39 -1.39 -6.29
N PRO A 113 -6.26 -2.00 -7.48
CA PRO A 113 -5.90 -1.25 -8.68
C PRO A 113 -6.91 -0.12 -8.90
N ASP A 114 -6.45 1.06 -9.30
CA ASP A 114 -7.36 2.08 -9.80
C ASP A 114 -7.85 1.64 -11.18
N GLU A 115 -9.16 1.43 -11.33
CA GLU A 115 -9.78 0.93 -12.56
C GLU A 115 -9.98 2.04 -13.62
N SER A 116 -9.53 3.25 -13.36
CA SER A 116 -9.51 4.29 -14.39
C SER A 116 -8.48 3.91 -15.46
N ASP A 117 -8.97 3.46 -16.60
CA ASP A 117 -8.25 2.84 -17.73
C ASP A 117 -7.23 3.78 -18.43
N GLU A 118 -7.05 5.00 -17.94
CA GLU A 118 -6.27 6.05 -18.61
C GLU A 118 -4.88 6.28 -18.01
N ASP A 119 -4.48 5.56 -16.96
CA ASP A 119 -3.30 5.95 -16.20
C ASP A 119 -2.03 5.21 -16.59
N ALA A 120 -1.18 5.93 -17.32
CA ALA A 120 0.23 5.58 -17.40
C ALA A 120 0.83 5.54 -15.96
N PRO A 121 1.67 4.54 -15.65
CA PRO A 121 2.33 4.48 -14.35
C PRO A 121 3.19 5.71 -14.12
N LEU A 122 3.19 6.21 -12.88
CA LEU A 122 4.10 7.26 -12.46
C LEU A 122 5.54 6.72 -12.48
N SER A 123 6.40 7.35 -13.27
CA SER A 123 7.81 6.96 -13.38
C SER A 123 8.65 7.76 -12.40
N LEU A 124 9.21 7.12 -11.39
CA LEU A 124 10.10 7.71 -10.40
C LEU A 124 11.55 7.27 -10.63
N HIS A 125 12.47 8.21 -10.72
CA HIS A 125 13.90 7.88 -10.87
C HIS A 125 14.42 7.13 -9.66
N LYS A 126 15.07 5.99 -9.88
CA LYS A 126 15.68 5.16 -8.82
C LYS A 126 16.68 5.97 -7.98
N HIS A 127 17.51 6.79 -8.62
CA HIS A 127 18.44 7.67 -7.91
C HIS A 127 17.74 8.66 -6.97
N TRP A 128 16.55 9.19 -7.37
CA TRP A 128 15.78 10.09 -6.50
C TRP A 128 15.23 9.32 -5.29
N LEU A 129 14.72 8.09 -5.49
CA LEU A 129 14.25 7.24 -4.41
C LEU A 129 15.39 6.92 -3.42
N ALA A 130 16.53 6.46 -3.92
CA ALA A 130 17.71 6.13 -3.12
C ALA A 130 18.21 7.32 -2.30
N ARG A 131 18.37 8.49 -2.94
CA ARG A 131 18.83 9.72 -2.25
C ARG A 131 17.90 10.18 -1.13
N ARG A 132 16.61 9.87 -1.24
CA ARG A 132 15.57 10.20 -0.24
C ARG A 132 15.36 9.09 0.78
N GLY A 133 16.00 7.94 0.61
CA GLY A 133 15.78 6.76 1.44
C GLY A 133 14.38 6.17 1.28
N TYR A 134 13.73 6.36 0.13
CA TYR A 134 12.41 5.81 -0.11
C TYR A 134 12.49 4.39 -0.62
N VAL A 135 11.76 3.51 0.03
CA VAL A 135 11.63 2.09 -0.36
C VAL A 135 10.42 1.94 -1.29
N PRO A 136 10.60 1.50 -2.54
CA PRO A 136 9.51 1.39 -3.51
C PRO A 136 8.27 0.67 -3.00
N GLY A 137 8.45 -0.46 -2.30
CA GLY A 137 7.34 -1.24 -1.72
C GLY A 137 6.56 -0.54 -0.59
N GLN A 138 7.02 0.62 -0.12
CA GLN A 138 6.35 1.45 0.89
C GLN A 138 5.71 2.70 0.29
N LEU A 139 5.77 2.86 -1.03
CA LEU A 139 5.15 3.96 -1.74
C LEU A 139 3.81 3.54 -2.33
N LEU A 140 2.83 4.42 -2.22
CA LEU A 140 1.50 4.26 -2.84
C LEU A 140 1.23 5.48 -3.70
N ALA A 141 0.84 5.28 -4.95
CA ALA A 141 0.32 6.36 -5.79
C ALA A 141 -1.20 6.41 -5.62
N LEU A 142 -1.74 7.59 -5.32
CA LEU A 142 -3.17 7.82 -5.12
C LEU A 142 -3.62 8.96 -6.02
N ARG A 143 -4.81 8.83 -6.60
CA ARG A 143 -5.46 9.92 -7.31
C ARG A 143 -6.20 10.83 -6.34
N VAL A 144 -6.04 12.14 -6.49
CA VAL A 144 -6.77 13.14 -5.71
C VAL A 144 -8.22 13.19 -6.17
N ARG A 145 -9.14 12.81 -5.29
CA ARG A 145 -10.59 12.73 -5.56
C ARG A 145 -11.41 13.80 -4.84
N SER A 146 -10.76 14.76 -4.18
CA SER A 146 -11.43 15.82 -3.43
C SER A 146 -10.72 17.16 -3.61
N ALA A 147 -11.48 18.22 -3.83
CA ALA A 147 -10.98 19.58 -3.94
C ALA A 147 -10.51 20.19 -2.61
N GLY A 148 -10.60 19.45 -1.50
CA GLY A 148 -10.25 19.96 -0.17
C GLY A 148 -8.80 20.40 0.01
N MET A 149 -7.90 20.03 -0.90
CA MET A 149 -6.49 20.44 -0.86
C MET A 149 -6.10 21.43 -1.97
N GLU A 150 -7.07 21.97 -2.70
CA GLU A 150 -6.81 23.06 -3.65
C GLU A 150 -6.39 24.34 -2.89
N PRO A 151 -5.45 25.13 -3.44
CA PRO A 151 -4.78 24.95 -4.72
C PRO A 151 -3.52 24.04 -4.66
N SER A 152 -3.17 23.49 -3.50
CA SER A 152 -1.95 22.67 -3.36
C SER A 152 -2.03 21.36 -4.14
N LEU A 153 -3.21 20.73 -4.17
CA LEU A 153 -3.51 19.52 -4.93
C LEU A 153 -4.85 19.71 -5.65
N HIS A 154 -4.87 19.46 -6.95
CA HIS A 154 -6.09 19.54 -7.77
C HIS A 154 -6.73 18.16 -7.94
N LEU A 155 -8.04 18.19 -8.26
CA LEU A 155 -8.74 16.96 -8.65
C LEU A 155 -8.01 16.31 -9.85
N GLY A 156 -7.80 14.99 -9.78
CA GLY A 156 -7.09 14.23 -10.80
C GLY A 156 -5.57 14.15 -10.59
N ASP A 157 -4.95 15.03 -9.79
CA ASP A 157 -3.53 14.90 -9.45
C ASP A 157 -3.19 13.49 -8.95
N VAL A 158 -2.03 12.98 -9.33
CA VAL A 158 -1.48 11.74 -8.74
C VAL A 158 -0.48 12.11 -7.66
N VAL A 159 -0.68 11.61 -6.46
CA VAL A 159 0.20 11.86 -5.31
C VAL A 159 0.86 10.57 -4.84
N VAL A 160 2.11 10.66 -4.38
CA VAL A 160 2.82 9.53 -3.79
C VAL A 160 2.87 9.68 -2.28
N ILE A 161 2.41 8.64 -1.61
CA ILE A 161 2.39 8.53 -0.14
C ILE A 161 3.46 7.55 0.30
N ASN A 162 4.33 7.97 1.22
CA ASN A 162 5.28 7.07 1.88
C ASN A 162 4.65 6.50 3.15
N THR A 163 4.30 5.23 3.14
CA THR A 163 3.63 4.54 4.26
C THR A 163 4.60 4.19 5.40
N ALA A 164 5.91 4.26 5.18
CA ALA A 164 6.89 4.13 6.26
C ALA A 164 6.95 5.38 7.16
N ASP A 165 6.45 6.53 6.68
CA ASP A 165 6.47 7.80 7.39
C ASP A 165 5.05 8.21 7.78
N ALA A 166 4.50 7.52 8.76
CA ALA A 166 3.16 7.75 9.30
C ALA A 166 3.13 8.63 10.56
N ALA A 167 4.30 9.01 11.10
CA ALA A 167 4.38 9.92 12.24
C ALA A 167 3.97 11.34 11.81
N LEU A 168 2.93 11.90 12.44
CA LEU A 168 2.43 13.21 12.09
C LEU A 168 3.50 14.28 12.30
N ARG A 169 3.64 15.17 11.33
CA ARG A 169 4.56 16.33 11.38
C ARG A 169 3.81 17.59 10.99
N ASP A 170 3.98 18.62 11.79
CA ASP A 170 3.33 19.90 11.59
C ASP A 170 3.57 20.48 10.20
N GLY A 171 2.52 21.02 9.59
CA GLY A 171 2.54 21.61 8.26
C GLY A 171 2.62 20.62 7.08
N GLN A 172 2.81 19.33 7.31
CA GLN A 172 2.92 18.33 6.24
C GLN A 172 1.55 17.76 5.84
N VAL A 173 1.47 17.27 4.59
CA VAL A 173 0.26 16.62 4.07
C VAL A 173 0.37 15.11 4.25
N PHE A 174 -0.70 14.51 4.75
CA PHE A 174 -0.82 13.08 4.98
C PHE A 174 -2.05 12.49 4.30
N ALA A 175 -1.95 11.24 3.91
CA ALA A 175 -3.10 10.38 3.69
C ALA A 175 -3.52 9.81 5.05
N ILE A 176 -4.79 9.97 5.39
CA ILE A 176 -5.33 9.63 6.72
C ILE A 176 -6.62 8.84 6.53
N ASN A 177 -6.74 7.73 7.25
CA ASN A 177 -8.03 7.09 7.48
C ASN A 177 -8.73 7.85 8.60
N PHE A 178 -9.82 8.53 8.27
CA PHE A 178 -10.61 9.29 9.23
C PHE A 178 -12.03 8.74 9.25
N TYR A 179 -12.38 8.00 10.30
CA TYR A 179 -13.68 7.32 10.45
C TYR A 179 -14.07 6.43 9.27
N GLY A 180 -13.08 5.78 8.61
CA GLY A 180 -13.31 4.92 7.45
C GLY A 180 -13.25 5.65 6.10
N ASP A 181 -13.01 6.95 6.09
CA ASP A 181 -12.82 7.74 4.87
C ASP A 181 -11.33 8.04 4.64
N LEU A 182 -10.89 7.92 3.38
CA LEU A 182 -9.56 8.37 2.98
C LEU A 182 -9.56 9.89 2.79
N LEU A 183 -8.80 10.58 3.62
CA LEU A 183 -8.59 12.01 3.51
C LEU A 183 -7.13 12.33 3.18
N LEU A 184 -6.91 13.25 2.24
CA LEU A 184 -5.66 13.98 2.10
C LEU A 184 -5.82 15.31 2.82
N ARG A 185 -5.02 15.57 3.85
CA ARG A 185 -5.11 16.79 4.65
C ARG A 185 -3.73 17.23 5.12
N ARG A 186 -3.59 18.54 5.28
CA ARG A 186 -2.45 19.11 6.01
C ARG A 186 -2.68 18.92 7.49
N VAL A 187 -1.67 18.42 8.19
CA VAL A 187 -1.75 18.31 9.64
C VAL A 187 -1.16 19.55 10.29
N GLN A 188 -1.82 20.06 11.30
CA GLN A 188 -1.36 21.19 12.11
C GLN A 188 -1.41 20.79 13.58
N ARG A 189 -0.37 21.21 14.31
CA ARG A 189 -0.29 20.99 15.74
C ARG A 189 -0.80 22.23 16.48
N GLU A 190 -1.82 22.08 17.29
CA GLU A 190 -2.32 23.12 18.19
C GLU A 190 -2.31 22.60 19.63
N GLY A 191 -1.48 23.20 20.46
CA GLY A 191 -1.28 22.73 21.84
C GLY A 191 -0.79 21.28 21.87
N SER A 192 -1.53 20.40 22.51
CA SER A 192 -1.23 18.95 22.58
C SER A 192 -1.94 18.15 21.51
N GLY A 193 -2.80 18.75 20.68
CA GLY A 193 -3.64 18.07 19.71
C GLY A 193 -3.16 18.23 18.27
N TRP A 194 -3.65 17.32 17.39
CA TRP A 194 -3.46 17.38 15.96
C TRP A 194 -4.76 17.74 15.27
N TRP A 195 -4.67 18.57 14.24
CA TRP A 195 -5.79 18.99 13.42
C TRP A 195 -5.53 18.66 11.95
N LEU A 196 -6.58 18.23 11.28
CA LEU A 196 -6.62 17.99 9.84
C LEU A 196 -7.22 19.21 9.18
N VAL A 197 -6.42 19.92 8.41
CA VAL A 197 -6.79 21.18 7.77
C VAL A 197 -6.82 21.01 6.26
N ALA A 198 -7.83 21.55 5.63
CA ALA A 198 -7.91 21.67 4.18
C ALA A 198 -7.10 22.89 3.73
N ASP A 199 -6.39 22.77 2.59
CA ASP A 199 -5.75 23.93 1.97
C ASP A 199 -6.78 24.79 1.22
N ASN A 200 -7.96 24.22 0.92
CA ASN A 200 -9.05 24.93 0.27
C ASN A 200 -9.63 26.01 1.20
N PRO A 201 -9.76 27.26 0.72
CA PRO A 201 -10.29 28.37 1.52
C PRO A 201 -11.77 28.22 1.92
N ASP A 202 -12.52 27.37 1.24
CA ASP A 202 -13.93 27.07 1.58
C ASP A 202 -14.02 26.18 2.83
N GLN A 203 -13.83 26.81 3.99
CA GLN A 203 -13.88 26.11 5.28
C GLN A 203 -15.31 25.65 5.65
N ALA A 204 -16.36 26.16 5.01
CA ALA A 204 -17.72 25.69 5.22
C ALA A 204 -17.89 24.29 4.59
N ARG A 205 -17.32 24.09 3.40
CA ARG A 205 -17.34 22.80 2.69
C ARG A 205 -16.27 21.83 3.22
N PHE A 206 -15.10 22.33 3.62
CA PHE A 206 -13.95 21.54 4.08
C PHE A 206 -13.52 21.96 5.49
N PRO A 207 -14.35 21.76 6.51
CA PRO A 207 -14.02 22.18 7.87
C PRO A 207 -12.81 21.43 8.40
N ARG A 208 -12.05 22.09 9.26
CA ARG A 208 -10.97 21.44 10.00
C ARG A 208 -11.52 20.35 10.92
N LYS A 209 -10.77 19.30 11.13
CA LYS A 209 -11.17 18.12 11.92
C LYS A 209 -10.10 17.83 12.97
N ALA A 210 -10.51 17.56 14.22
CA ALA A 210 -9.56 17.08 15.23
C ALA A 210 -9.12 15.66 14.91
N CYS A 211 -7.81 15.41 14.89
CA CYS A 211 -7.25 14.08 14.73
C CYS A 211 -6.94 13.51 16.12
N ALA A 212 -7.94 12.89 16.74
CA ALA A 212 -7.83 12.30 18.06
C ALA A 212 -8.50 10.92 18.09
N GLY A 213 -7.99 10.05 18.95
CA GLY A 213 -8.56 8.70 19.14
C GLY A 213 -8.23 7.70 18.02
N PRO A 214 -8.84 6.50 18.10
CA PRO A 214 -8.51 5.37 17.23
C PRO A 214 -9.01 5.53 15.78
N ASP A 215 -9.96 6.45 15.54
CA ASP A 215 -10.59 6.63 14.23
C ASP A 215 -9.85 7.63 13.33
N CYS A 216 -8.74 8.21 13.80
CA CYS A 216 -7.84 9.04 13.01
C CYS A 216 -6.50 8.34 12.86
N VAL A 217 -6.30 7.59 11.78
CA VAL A 217 -5.12 6.77 11.56
C VAL A 217 -4.32 7.29 10.38
N PRO A 218 -3.11 7.86 10.61
CA PRO A 218 -2.22 8.25 9.52
C PRO A 218 -1.78 7.02 8.71
N ILE A 219 -1.93 7.08 7.39
CA ILE A 219 -1.49 6.04 6.46
C ILE A 219 -0.06 6.29 6.04
N GLY A 220 0.29 7.56 5.79
CA GLY A 220 1.61 7.96 5.39
C GLY A 220 1.67 9.40 4.90
N ARG A 221 2.89 9.92 4.79
CA ARG A 221 3.15 11.29 4.37
C ARG A 221 3.21 11.41 2.85
N LEU A 222 2.66 12.48 2.30
CA LEU A 222 2.82 12.86 0.90
C LEU A 222 4.27 13.27 0.63
N VAL A 223 4.89 12.66 -0.37
CA VAL A 223 6.30 12.87 -0.72
C VAL A 223 6.53 13.35 -2.14
N PHE A 224 5.54 13.18 -3.02
CA PHE A 224 5.61 13.62 -4.41
C PHE A 224 4.20 13.87 -4.95
N LYS A 225 4.08 14.78 -5.92
CA LYS A 225 2.86 14.97 -6.72
C LYS A 225 3.20 15.12 -8.19
N GLN A 226 2.31 14.61 -9.03
CA GLN A 226 2.24 14.91 -10.45
C GLN A 226 0.89 15.57 -10.72
N SER A 227 0.92 16.70 -11.37
CA SER A 227 -0.26 17.49 -11.74
C SER A 227 -0.27 17.76 -13.23
N GLU A 228 -1.42 17.66 -13.85
CA GLU A 228 -1.67 18.07 -15.22
C GLU A 228 -2.43 19.41 -15.27
N ALA A 229 -2.80 19.96 -14.11
CA ALA A 229 -3.40 21.27 -14.00
C ALA A 229 -2.36 22.35 -14.33
N ILE A 230 -2.66 23.17 -15.35
CA ILE A 230 -1.87 24.33 -15.81
C ILE A 230 -2.53 25.60 -15.29
#